data_e60dc0ae35e02f50244a926bd904ffb6
#
_entry.id   e60dc0ae35e02f50244a926bd904ffb6
#
_cell.length_a   1.000
_cell.length_b   1.000
_cell.length_c   1.000
_cell.angle_alpha   90.00
_cell.angle_beta   90.00
_cell.angle_gamma   90.00
#
_symmetry.space_group_name_H-M   'P 1'
#
loop_
_entity.id
_entity.type
_entity.pdbx_description
1 polymer ?
#
loop_
_entity_poly.entity_id
_entity_poly.type
_entity_poly.pdbx_seq_one_letter_code
_entity_poly.pdbx_strand_id
1 'polypeptide(L)'
;MTKISINTTLNYSPNFYPKPRKTKEIKFIIFHYTGMKKEESAILRLTNDKSKVSSHYFIKKNGEILTLVPERYVAWHAGISSWKNLKSINKFSIGIEISNPGHRYKYTKFSKRQIISVLSLSKYLIKKYKIKSKFILGHSDISPDRKKDPGEKFPWKYLSKKNIGYWHDLKKKKNFYFTK
;
A
#
# COMPACT_ATOMS: atom_id res chain seq x y z
N MET A 1 -24.89 9.29 -11.63
CA MET A 1 -23.74 8.51 -11.12
C MET A 1 -23.25 9.15 -9.83
N THR A 2 -23.39 8.50 -8.69
CA THR A 2 -22.95 9.02 -7.38
C THR A 2 -21.42 9.22 -7.40
N LYS A 3 -20.97 10.44 -7.16
CA LYS A 3 -19.55 10.81 -7.07
C LYS A 3 -18.99 10.17 -5.79
N ILE A 4 -18.22 9.09 -5.90
CA ILE A 4 -17.56 8.53 -4.73
C ILE A 4 -16.45 9.52 -4.36
N SER A 5 -16.64 10.23 -3.26
CA SER A 5 -15.60 11.03 -2.61
C SER A 5 -14.96 10.24 -1.48
N ILE A 6 -13.70 10.52 -1.18
CA ILE A 6 -12.98 10.04 -0.01
C ILE A 6 -12.59 11.25 0.83
N ASN A 7 -12.89 11.18 2.12
CA ASN A 7 -12.47 12.24 3.04
C ASN A 7 -11.03 12.00 3.48
N THR A 8 -10.16 12.98 3.29
CA THR A 8 -8.75 12.91 3.66
C THR A 8 -8.27 14.24 4.22
N THR A 9 -7.31 14.19 5.13
CA THR A 9 -6.60 15.36 5.65
C THR A 9 -5.29 15.54 4.89
N LEU A 10 -5.00 16.74 4.44
CA LEU A 10 -3.74 17.03 3.74
C LEU A 10 -2.57 17.10 4.73
N ASN A 11 -1.52 16.34 4.46
CA ASN A 11 -0.24 16.40 5.19
C ASN A 11 0.90 16.23 4.18
N TYR A 12 1.27 17.30 3.53
CA TYR A 12 2.12 17.33 2.35
C TYR A 12 3.52 16.75 2.56
N SER A 13 3.96 15.94 1.59
CA SER A 13 5.35 15.45 1.46
C SER A 13 6.02 16.05 0.24
N PRO A 14 7.25 16.58 0.34
CA PRO A 14 8.02 17.07 -0.81
C PRO A 14 8.69 15.96 -1.63
N ASN A 15 8.65 14.71 -1.17
CA ASN A 15 9.38 13.58 -1.76
C ASN A 15 8.61 12.93 -2.92
N PHE A 16 8.61 13.55 -4.08
CA PHE A 16 7.98 13.01 -5.30
C PHE A 16 8.68 13.56 -6.56
N TYR A 17 8.46 12.93 -7.71
CA TYR A 17 8.90 13.48 -8.98
C TYR A 17 8.01 14.67 -9.38
N PRO A 18 8.60 15.85 -9.69
CA PRO A 18 7.82 17.08 -9.90
C PRO A 18 7.01 17.05 -11.20
N LYS A 19 7.37 16.20 -12.18
CA LYS A 19 6.62 16.06 -13.43
C LYS A 19 5.40 15.14 -13.20
N PRO A 20 4.18 15.64 -13.45
CA PRO A 20 2.98 14.84 -13.29
C PRO A 20 2.91 13.73 -14.35
N ARG A 21 2.45 12.56 -13.95
CA ARG A 21 2.18 11.42 -14.84
C ARG A 21 0.77 11.48 -15.42
N LYS A 22 0.56 10.81 -16.55
CA LYS A 22 -0.77 10.67 -17.16
C LYS A 22 -1.63 9.73 -16.30
N THR A 23 -2.92 10.03 -16.17
CA THR A 23 -3.88 9.20 -15.40
C THR A 23 -3.87 7.72 -15.83
N LYS A 24 -3.74 7.44 -17.13
CA LYS A 24 -3.68 6.07 -17.69
C LYS A 24 -2.43 5.27 -17.29
N GLU A 25 -1.43 5.92 -16.73
CA GLU A 25 -0.21 5.27 -16.24
C GLU A 25 -0.40 4.69 -14.83
N ILE A 26 -1.44 5.12 -14.09
CA ILE A 26 -1.75 4.60 -12.76
C ILE A 26 -2.49 3.26 -12.92
N LYS A 27 -1.78 2.18 -12.63
CA LYS A 27 -2.24 0.80 -12.86
C LYS A 27 -2.30 -0.05 -11.59
N PHE A 28 -1.56 0.35 -10.54
CA PHE A 28 -1.39 -0.45 -9.33
C PHE A 28 -1.78 0.32 -8.07
N ILE A 29 -2.22 -0.44 -7.06
CA ILE A 29 -2.22 -0.01 -5.66
C ILE A 29 -1.22 -0.89 -4.93
N ILE A 30 -0.31 -0.28 -4.17
CA ILE A 30 0.68 -1.00 -3.37
C ILE A 30 0.46 -0.68 -1.90
N PHE A 31 0.21 -1.73 -1.11
CA PHE A 31 0.07 -1.61 0.34
C PHE A 31 1.41 -1.82 1.04
N HIS A 32 1.62 -0.97 2.04
CA HIS A 32 2.77 -0.98 2.91
C HIS A 32 2.33 -0.96 4.37
N TYR A 33 3.20 -1.37 5.28
CA TYR A 33 3.14 -0.92 6.66
C TYR A 33 4.33 -0.01 6.95
N THR A 34 4.18 0.92 7.89
CA THR A 34 5.22 1.91 8.22
C THR A 34 6.49 1.29 8.81
N GLY A 35 6.41 0.13 9.48
CA GLY A 35 7.55 -0.53 10.13
C GLY A 35 8.18 0.31 11.24
N MET A 36 7.43 1.20 11.88
CA MET A 36 7.89 2.11 12.92
C MET A 36 7.01 2.01 14.17
N LYS A 37 7.62 2.17 15.37
CA LYS A 37 6.90 2.07 16.66
C LYS A 37 5.87 3.18 16.83
N LYS A 38 6.24 4.42 16.52
CA LYS A 38 5.41 5.62 16.68
C LYS A 38 4.85 6.06 15.33
N GLU A 39 3.57 6.35 15.30
CA GLU A 39 2.86 6.82 14.10
C GLU A 39 3.37 8.18 13.65
N GLU A 40 3.59 9.10 14.59
CA GLU A 40 4.11 10.44 14.35
C GLU A 40 5.50 10.38 13.69
N SER A 41 6.36 9.47 14.14
CA SER A 41 7.69 9.28 13.56
C SER A 41 7.61 8.76 12.11
N ALA A 42 6.61 7.91 11.80
CA ALA A 42 6.39 7.45 10.44
C ALA A 42 5.89 8.58 9.53
N ILE A 43 4.96 9.40 10.01
CA ILE A 43 4.47 10.58 9.29
C ILE A 43 5.63 11.54 9.03
N LEU A 44 6.40 11.89 10.08
CA LEU A 44 7.56 12.77 9.95
C LEU A 44 8.56 12.25 8.91
N ARG A 45 8.86 10.95 8.93
CA ARG A 45 9.76 10.35 7.93
C ARG A 45 9.24 10.50 6.51
N LEU A 46 7.93 10.30 6.28
CA LEU A 46 7.34 10.37 4.94
C LEU A 46 7.18 11.80 4.43
N THR A 47 7.24 12.80 5.31
CA THR A 47 7.07 14.23 4.97
C THR A 47 8.38 15.03 5.07
N ASN A 48 9.45 14.45 5.62
CA ASN A 48 10.76 15.10 5.70
C ASN A 48 11.49 14.95 4.35
N ASP A 49 11.94 16.05 3.77
CA ASP A 49 12.67 16.12 2.50
C ASP A 49 13.98 15.31 2.49
N LYS A 50 14.67 15.25 3.64
CA LYS A 50 15.94 14.50 3.79
C LYS A 50 15.74 12.98 3.74
N SER A 51 14.54 12.48 4.02
CA SER A 51 14.26 11.03 4.09
C SER A 51 14.23 10.36 2.73
N LYS A 52 13.95 11.12 1.65
CA LYS A 52 13.85 10.63 0.26
C LYS A 52 12.88 9.46 0.09
N VAL A 53 11.84 9.42 0.93
CA VAL A 53 10.73 8.45 0.88
C VAL A 53 9.41 9.17 1.10
N SER A 54 8.34 8.65 0.52
CA SER A 54 6.97 9.15 0.69
C SER A 54 5.96 8.06 0.33
N SER A 55 4.67 8.38 0.43
CA SER A 55 3.56 7.63 -0.14
C SER A 55 2.48 8.59 -0.60
N HIS A 56 1.50 8.12 -1.35
CA HIS A 56 0.37 8.98 -1.73
C HIS A 56 -0.58 9.17 -0.55
N TYR A 57 -0.83 8.08 0.18
CA TYR A 57 -1.73 8.05 1.32
C TYR A 57 -1.08 7.39 2.52
N PHE A 58 -1.49 7.85 3.68
CA PHE A 58 -1.16 7.26 4.97
C PHE A 58 -2.45 7.00 5.75
N ILE A 59 -2.62 5.78 6.26
CA ILE A 59 -3.77 5.40 7.09
C ILE A 59 -3.30 5.26 8.54
N LYS A 60 -3.82 6.14 9.41
CA LYS A 60 -3.53 6.18 10.84
C LYS A 60 -4.19 5.00 11.57
N LYS A 61 -3.77 4.73 12.81
CA LYS A 61 -4.36 3.67 13.67
C LYS A 61 -5.84 3.88 13.93
N ASN A 62 -6.28 5.14 14.03
CA ASN A 62 -7.69 5.51 14.19
C ASN A 62 -8.51 5.42 12.91
N GLY A 63 -7.88 5.13 11.77
CA GLY A 63 -8.50 5.03 10.45
C GLY A 63 -8.53 6.35 9.68
N GLU A 64 -8.05 7.45 10.22
CA GLU A 64 -7.91 8.70 9.46
C GLU A 64 -6.97 8.50 8.28
N ILE A 65 -7.33 9.08 7.12
CA ILE A 65 -6.54 8.99 5.90
C ILE A 65 -5.87 10.34 5.65
N LEU A 66 -4.55 10.34 5.60
CA LEU A 66 -3.78 11.49 5.19
C LEU A 66 -3.43 11.38 3.71
N THR A 67 -3.54 12.49 2.97
CA THR A 67 -2.96 12.65 1.63
C THR A 67 -1.59 13.29 1.78
N LEU A 68 -0.53 12.58 1.36
CA LEU A 68 0.84 13.07 1.45
C LEU A 68 1.34 13.57 0.10
N VAL A 69 1.09 12.84 -0.98
CA VAL A 69 1.46 13.21 -2.34
C VAL A 69 0.22 13.11 -3.23
N PRO A 70 -0.09 14.16 -4.02
CA PRO A 70 -1.21 14.08 -4.96
C PRO A 70 -1.01 12.96 -5.98
N GLU A 71 -2.06 12.21 -6.30
CA GLU A 71 -2.02 10.99 -7.12
C GLU A 71 -1.39 11.20 -8.51
N ARG A 72 -1.43 12.42 -9.05
CA ARG A 72 -0.83 12.77 -10.34
C ARG A 72 0.70 12.75 -10.31
N TYR A 73 1.31 12.84 -9.16
CA TYR A 73 2.76 12.80 -9.00
C TYR A 73 3.22 11.40 -8.61
N VAL A 74 4.49 11.13 -8.78
CA VAL A 74 5.10 9.82 -8.45
C VAL A 74 5.72 9.90 -7.07
N ALA A 75 5.04 9.37 -6.06
CA ALA A 75 5.58 9.24 -4.72
C ALA A 75 6.69 8.15 -4.67
N TRP A 76 7.60 8.27 -3.71
CA TRP A 76 8.77 7.38 -3.57
C TRP A 76 8.52 6.32 -2.49
N HIS A 77 7.66 5.33 -2.77
CA HIS A 77 7.24 4.31 -1.79
C HIS A 77 7.79 2.90 -2.05
N ALA A 78 8.05 2.54 -3.30
CA ALA A 78 8.40 1.16 -3.68
C ALA A 78 9.92 0.91 -3.83
N GLY A 79 10.72 1.96 -4.05
CA GLY A 79 12.16 1.82 -4.30
C GLY A 79 12.46 0.95 -5.52
N ILE A 80 13.51 0.12 -5.43
CA ILE A 80 13.83 -0.89 -6.44
C ILE A 80 12.74 -1.95 -6.39
N SER A 81 11.98 -2.07 -7.47
CA SER A 81 10.78 -2.91 -7.51
C SER A 81 10.43 -3.31 -8.93
N SER A 82 9.82 -4.48 -9.08
CA SER A 82 9.35 -4.99 -10.38
C SER A 82 8.08 -5.81 -10.22
N TRP A 83 7.29 -5.86 -11.28
CA TRP A 83 6.13 -6.75 -11.38
C TRP A 83 6.00 -7.22 -12.82
N LYS A 84 6.20 -8.53 -13.07
CA LYS A 84 6.33 -9.08 -14.43
C LYS A 84 7.42 -8.32 -15.20
N ASN A 85 7.10 -7.78 -16.36
CA ASN A 85 8.04 -7.04 -17.22
C ASN A 85 8.15 -5.53 -16.87
N LEU A 86 7.45 -5.06 -15.83
CA LEU A 86 7.51 -3.66 -15.40
C LEU A 86 8.53 -3.47 -14.29
N LYS A 87 9.43 -2.50 -14.44
CA LYS A 87 10.38 -2.05 -13.42
C LYS A 87 9.97 -0.68 -12.88
N SER A 88 10.51 -0.30 -11.72
CA SER A 88 10.26 1.03 -11.10
C SER A 88 8.76 1.29 -10.85
N ILE A 89 8.13 0.42 -10.08
CA ILE A 89 6.67 0.40 -9.86
C ILE A 89 6.11 1.72 -9.31
N ASN A 90 6.92 2.57 -8.65
CA ASN A 90 6.52 3.93 -8.28
C ASN A 90 5.81 4.67 -9.42
N LYS A 91 6.33 4.57 -10.65
CA LYS A 91 5.80 5.28 -11.83
C LYS A 91 4.36 4.90 -12.17
N PHE A 92 3.93 3.70 -11.80
CA PHE A 92 2.67 3.10 -12.22
C PHE A 92 1.69 2.86 -11.07
N SER A 93 2.03 3.26 -9.84
CA SER A 93 1.27 2.88 -8.65
C SER A 93 0.84 4.05 -7.78
N ILE A 94 -0.17 3.78 -6.97
CA ILE A 94 -0.53 4.54 -5.77
C ILE A 94 -0.02 3.74 -4.56
N GLY A 95 0.90 4.31 -3.79
CA GLY A 95 1.37 3.73 -2.53
C GLY A 95 0.50 4.16 -1.37
N ILE A 96 0.12 3.20 -0.52
CA ILE A 96 -0.67 3.40 0.69
C ILE A 96 0.11 2.84 1.87
N GLU A 97 0.59 3.71 2.74
CA GLU A 97 1.22 3.35 4.01
C GLU A 97 0.17 3.20 5.10
N ILE A 98 0.26 2.14 5.88
CA ILE A 98 -0.67 1.85 6.98
C ILE A 98 0.13 1.79 8.27
N SER A 99 -0.26 2.59 9.26
CA SER A 99 0.42 2.65 10.55
C SER A 99 0.42 1.28 11.23
N ASN A 100 1.61 0.67 11.32
CA ASN A 100 1.83 -0.61 12.00
C ASN A 100 3.33 -0.77 12.30
N PRO A 101 3.73 -1.27 13.49
CA PRO A 101 5.13 -1.40 13.85
C PRO A 101 5.91 -2.39 12.98
N GLY A 102 5.22 -3.30 12.29
CA GLY A 102 5.85 -4.26 11.39
C GLY A 102 6.72 -5.31 12.09
N HIS A 103 7.33 -6.19 11.31
CA HIS A 103 8.09 -7.34 11.80
C HIS A 103 9.25 -6.98 12.72
N ARG A 104 9.86 -5.81 12.51
CA ARG A 104 10.99 -5.35 13.36
C ARG A 104 10.56 -5.00 14.79
N TYR A 105 9.29 -4.59 15.00
CA TYR A 105 8.81 -4.07 16.28
C TYR A 105 7.45 -4.65 16.62
N LYS A 106 7.37 -5.92 17.09
CA LYS A 106 6.12 -6.57 17.53
C LYS A 106 4.95 -6.35 16.56
N TYR A 107 5.03 -6.93 15.38
CA TYR A 107 4.01 -6.85 14.33
C TYR A 107 2.62 -7.23 14.85
N THR A 108 1.64 -6.36 14.65
CA THR A 108 0.27 -6.51 15.16
C THR A 108 -0.74 -6.67 14.02
N LYS A 109 -1.94 -7.11 14.34
CA LYS A 109 -3.08 -7.03 13.41
C LYS A 109 -3.43 -5.56 13.15
N PHE A 110 -3.93 -5.28 11.97
CA PHE A 110 -4.48 -3.96 11.62
C PHE A 110 -5.82 -3.75 12.30
N SER A 111 -6.10 -2.54 12.77
CA SER A 111 -7.37 -2.23 13.45
C SER A 111 -8.56 -2.33 12.48
N LYS A 112 -9.76 -2.56 13.02
CA LYS A 112 -11.00 -2.53 12.22
C LYS A 112 -11.16 -1.18 11.48
N ARG A 113 -10.83 -0.06 12.14
CA ARG A 113 -10.90 1.28 11.55
C ARG A 113 -9.94 1.42 10.36
N GLN A 114 -8.69 0.93 10.50
CA GLN A 114 -7.74 0.91 9.38
C GLN A 114 -8.28 0.10 8.18
N ILE A 115 -8.86 -1.07 8.43
CA ILE A 115 -9.38 -1.92 7.35
C ILE A 115 -10.59 -1.29 6.66
N ILE A 116 -11.46 -0.59 7.39
CA ILE A 116 -12.55 0.20 6.79
C ILE A 116 -11.97 1.28 5.86
N SER A 117 -10.94 1.99 6.30
CA SER A 117 -10.28 3.02 5.48
C SER A 117 -9.56 2.44 4.27
N VAL A 118 -8.87 1.29 4.42
CA VAL A 118 -8.29 0.54 3.30
C VAL A 118 -9.37 0.19 2.27
N LEU A 119 -10.53 -0.33 2.70
CA LEU A 119 -11.65 -0.66 1.82
C LEU A 119 -12.18 0.56 1.07
N SER A 120 -12.45 1.64 1.78
CA SER A 120 -13.04 2.87 1.21
C SER A 120 -12.08 3.52 0.21
N LEU A 121 -10.82 3.70 0.59
CA LEU A 121 -9.79 4.28 -0.26
C LEU A 121 -9.53 3.42 -1.50
N SER A 122 -9.43 2.09 -1.32
CA SER A 122 -9.20 1.18 -2.45
C SER A 122 -10.36 1.22 -3.44
N LYS A 123 -11.61 1.20 -2.98
CA LYS A 123 -12.80 1.30 -3.85
C LYS A 123 -12.83 2.62 -4.63
N TYR A 124 -12.47 3.73 -3.98
CA TYR A 124 -12.33 5.03 -4.62
C TYR A 124 -11.29 4.98 -5.76
N LEU A 125 -10.08 4.49 -5.47
CA LEU A 125 -8.99 4.41 -6.45
C LEU A 125 -9.28 3.43 -7.58
N ILE A 126 -9.87 2.27 -7.28
CA ILE A 126 -10.29 1.27 -8.28
C ILE A 126 -11.28 1.90 -9.26
N LYS A 127 -12.29 2.61 -8.76
CA LYS A 127 -13.29 3.28 -9.62
C LYS A 127 -12.64 4.40 -10.44
N LYS A 128 -11.82 5.22 -9.82
CA LYS A 128 -11.17 6.39 -10.45
C LYS A 128 -10.21 6.00 -11.57
N TYR A 129 -9.38 4.98 -11.34
CA TYR A 129 -8.29 4.57 -12.25
C TYR A 129 -8.55 3.25 -12.98
N LYS A 130 -9.72 2.63 -12.77
CA LYS A 130 -10.11 1.33 -13.37
C LYS A 130 -9.07 0.23 -13.07
N ILE A 131 -8.52 0.23 -11.85
CA ILE A 131 -7.48 -0.72 -11.43
C ILE A 131 -8.11 -2.12 -11.25
N LYS A 132 -7.55 -3.13 -11.91
CA LYS A 132 -8.00 -4.52 -11.77
C LYS A 132 -7.45 -5.14 -10.48
N SER A 133 -8.23 -6.02 -9.82
CA SER A 133 -7.86 -6.66 -8.54
C SER A 133 -6.47 -7.30 -8.55
N LYS A 134 -6.05 -7.90 -9.67
CA LYS A 134 -4.71 -8.50 -9.85
C LYS A 134 -3.54 -7.50 -9.82
N PHE A 135 -3.81 -6.23 -9.82
CA PHE A 135 -2.82 -5.15 -9.72
C PHE A 135 -2.87 -4.40 -8.39
N ILE A 136 -3.52 -5.00 -7.39
CA ILE A 136 -3.55 -4.53 -6.01
C ILE A 136 -2.68 -5.49 -5.21
N LEU A 137 -1.49 -5.02 -4.81
CA LEU A 137 -0.38 -5.84 -4.37
C LEU A 137 0.18 -5.32 -3.04
N GLY A 138 0.95 -6.16 -2.37
CA GLY A 138 1.82 -5.75 -1.27
C GLY A 138 3.21 -5.34 -1.79
N HIS A 139 3.96 -4.64 -0.97
CA HIS A 139 5.37 -4.34 -1.27
C HIS A 139 6.19 -5.63 -1.42
N SER A 140 5.91 -6.63 -0.61
CA SER A 140 6.52 -7.96 -0.72
C SER A 140 6.29 -8.65 -2.07
N ASP A 141 5.20 -8.34 -2.78
CA ASP A 141 4.94 -8.95 -4.09
C ASP A 141 5.84 -8.35 -5.20
N ILE A 142 6.21 -7.07 -5.06
CA ILE A 142 7.00 -6.34 -6.05
C ILE A 142 8.48 -6.21 -5.69
N SER A 143 8.87 -6.67 -4.50
CA SER A 143 10.24 -6.63 -3.98
C SER A 143 10.46 -7.74 -2.94
N PRO A 144 10.26 -9.03 -3.29
CA PRO A 144 10.19 -10.15 -2.34
C PRO A 144 11.49 -10.37 -1.55
N ASP A 145 12.62 -10.17 -2.19
CA ASP A 145 13.94 -10.38 -1.56
C ASP A 145 14.25 -9.34 -0.47
N ARG A 146 13.55 -8.22 -0.46
CA ARG A 146 13.88 -7.04 0.34
C ARG A 146 12.76 -6.62 1.30
N LYS A 147 11.51 -6.98 1.01
CA LYS A 147 10.33 -6.43 1.69
C LYS A 147 9.37 -7.51 2.16
N LYS A 148 8.78 -7.28 3.34
CA LYS A 148 7.79 -8.18 3.95
C LYS A 148 6.42 -7.53 4.10
N ASP A 149 6.33 -6.20 3.94
CA ASP A 149 5.10 -5.43 4.08
C ASP A 149 4.11 -5.68 2.93
N PRO A 150 2.80 -5.65 3.19
CA PRO A 150 2.11 -5.38 4.45
C PRO A 150 2.09 -6.58 5.41
N GLY A 151 2.65 -7.73 5.06
CA GLY A 151 2.83 -8.91 5.90
C GLY A 151 1.59 -9.81 6.02
N GLU A 152 1.78 -10.94 6.72
CA GLU A 152 0.79 -12.04 6.83
C GLU A 152 -0.43 -11.69 7.68
N LYS A 153 -0.35 -10.65 8.55
CA LYS A 153 -1.50 -10.19 9.34
C LYS A 153 -2.38 -9.18 8.58
N PHE A 154 -1.98 -8.79 7.37
CA PHE A 154 -2.83 -7.99 6.49
C PHE A 154 -3.97 -8.87 5.94
N PRO A 155 -5.24 -8.43 6.01
CA PRO A 155 -6.37 -9.32 5.81
C PRO A 155 -6.69 -9.58 4.32
N TRP A 156 -5.74 -10.05 3.54
CA TRP A 156 -5.88 -10.31 2.10
C TRP A 156 -7.11 -11.15 1.75
N LYS A 157 -7.35 -12.25 2.52
CA LYS A 157 -8.52 -13.12 2.29
C LYS A 157 -9.85 -12.37 2.42
N TYR A 158 -9.95 -11.44 3.37
CA TYR A 158 -11.14 -10.61 3.55
C TYR A 158 -11.27 -9.57 2.44
N LEU A 159 -10.17 -8.92 2.07
CA LEU A 159 -10.14 -7.89 1.03
C LEU A 159 -10.44 -8.45 -0.35
N SER A 160 -9.94 -9.65 -0.68
CA SER A 160 -10.19 -10.30 -1.97
C SER A 160 -11.66 -10.63 -2.18
N LYS A 161 -12.42 -10.98 -1.12
CA LYS A 161 -13.88 -11.13 -1.16
C LYS A 161 -14.62 -9.81 -1.50
N LYS A 162 -13.92 -8.68 -1.44
CA LYS A 162 -14.42 -7.34 -1.79
C LYS A 162 -13.77 -6.81 -3.08
N ASN A 163 -13.18 -7.70 -3.89
CA ASN A 163 -12.47 -7.40 -5.13
C ASN A 163 -11.24 -6.49 -4.96
N ILE A 164 -10.57 -6.57 -3.80
CA ILE A 164 -9.34 -5.85 -3.49
C ILE A 164 -8.22 -6.87 -3.32
N GLY A 165 -7.33 -6.96 -4.30
CA GLY A 165 -6.27 -7.96 -4.36
C GLY A 165 -6.80 -9.36 -4.67
N TYR A 166 -5.90 -10.35 -4.60
CA TYR A 166 -6.21 -11.77 -4.75
C TYR A 166 -5.85 -12.53 -3.49
N TRP A 167 -6.59 -13.59 -3.24
CA TRP A 167 -6.27 -14.63 -2.29
C TRP A 167 -6.19 -15.98 -3.01
N HIS A 168 -5.21 -16.78 -2.67
CA HIS A 168 -5.06 -18.14 -3.21
C HIS A 168 -5.85 -19.13 -2.35
N ASP A 169 -6.44 -20.13 -3.00
CA ASP A 169 -7.11 -21.27 -2.37
C ASP A 169 -6.18 -22.51 -2.30
N LEU A 170 -4.88 -22.29 -2.07
CA LEU A 170 -3.97 -23.41 -1.87
C LEU A 170 -4.40 -24.16 -0.62
N LYS A 171 -4.96 -25.37 -0.82
CA LYS A 171 -5.17 -26.34 0.26
C LYS A 171 -3.82 -26.56 0.94
N LYS A 172 -3.75 -26.51 2.28
CA LYS A 172 -2.55 -26.92 3.03
C LYS A 172 -2.15 -28.30 2.50
N LYS A 173 -1.10 -28.39 1.69
CA LYS A 173 -0.49 -29.69 1.37
C LYS A 173 -0.14 -30.30 2.70
N LYS A 174 -0.70 -31.48 3.03
CA LYS A 174 -0.20 -32.33 4.11
C LYS A 174 1.30 -32.49 3.87
N ASN A 175 2.10 -32.25 4.90
CA ASN A 175 3.54 -32.33 4.85
C ASN A 175 3.99 -33.57 4.09
N PHE A 176 4.60 -33.41 2.93
CA PHE A 176 5.46 -34.44 2.39
C PHE A 176 6.74 -34.40 3.22
N TYR A 177 6.85 -35.30 4.16
CA TYR A 177 8.13 -35.61 4.77
C TYR A 177 9.03 -36.14 3.65
N PHE A 178 10.07 -35.45 3.31
CA PHE A 178 11.21 -36.02 2.61
C PHE A 178 11.86 -37.00 3.59
N THR A 179 11.51 -38.28 3.48
CA THR A 179 12.35 -39.36 3.99
C THR A 179 13.62 -39.34 3.15
N LYS A 180 14.76 -39.28 3.87
CA LYS A 180 16.12 -39.35 3.32
C LYS A 180 16.36 -40.61 2.51
#